data_b43dc71101b21fe5671c885f6d3434b8
#
_entry.id   b43dc71101b21fe5671c885f6d3434b8
#
_cell.length_a   1.000
_cell.length_b   1.000
_cell.length_c   1.000
_cell.angle_alpha   90.00
_cell.angle_beta   90.00
_cell.angle_gamma   90.00
#
_symmetry.space_group_name_H-M   'P 1'
#
loop_
_entity.id
_entity.type
_entity.pdbx_description
1 polymer ?
#
loop_
_entity_poly.entity_id
_entity_poly.type
_entity_poly.pdbx_seq_one_letter_code
_entity_poly.pdbx_strand_id
1 'polypeptide(L)'
;MPDDRMFTDAEALLVTRNAQSLEHPGGTLLEHLRRVGEQLADWGASREVQLAGLCHAAYGTDGFPVSLLDLEQRGTLRNAIGMQAEELVYLYAGCDRGQVYPQLDQAAACFDDRFTGLRTQPDRKSLRAFVEITAANELDVVRNSSALAAEHGLRPRGLSQ
;
A
#
# COMPACT_ATOMS: atom_id res chain seq x y z
N MET A 1 -1.48 -22.62 -11.60
CA MET A 1 -1.27 -21.32 -12.25
C MET A 1 -0.03 -20.66 -11.65
N PRO A 2 0.91 -20.20 -12.48
CA PRO A 2 2.09 -19.51 -11.95
C PRO A 2 1.75 -18.31 -11.08
N ASP A 3 0.56 -17.79 -11.26
CA ASP A 3 0.10 -16.56 -10.62
C ASP A 3 -0.17 -16.70 -9.13
N ASP A 4 -0.67 -17.84 -8.72
CA ASP A 4 -1.01 -18.10 -7.32
C ASP A 4 0.22 -18.19 -6.43
N ARG A 5 1.35 -18.62 -7.01
CA ARG A 5 2.57 -18.80 -6.26
C ARG A 5 3.12 -17.47 -5.73
N MET A 6 3.10 -16.42 -6.54
CA MET A 6 3.61 -15.11 -6.10
C MET A 6 2.75 -14.52 -4.99
N PHE A 7 1.43 -14.67 -5.06
CA PHE A 7 0.55 -14.25 -3.99
C PHE A 7 0.78 -15.05 -2.72
N THR A 8 0.96 -16.37 -2.85
CA THR A 8 1.28 -17.25 -1.71
C THR A 8 2.62 -16.89 -1.08
N ASP A 9 3.64 -16.67 -1.89
CA ASP A 9 4.97 -16.28 -1.41
C ASP A 9 4.94 -14.91 -0.75
N ALA A 10 4.19 -13.98 -1.30
CA ALA A 10 4.02 -12.64 -0.71
C ALA A 10 3.35 -12.72 0.66
N GLU A 11 2.24 -13.46 0.77
CA GLU A 11 1.56 -13.64 2.06
C GLU A 11 2.46 -14.33 3.08
N ALA A 12 3.18 -15.37 2.67
CA ALA A 12 4.11 -16.07 3.54
C ALA A 12 5.18 -15.11 4.09
N LEU A 13 5.72 -14.25 3.24
CA LEU A 13 6.68 -13.23 3.66
C LEU A 13 6.07 -12.27 4.68
N LEU A 14 4.86 -11.77 4.42
CA LEU A 14 4.18 -10.88 5.35
C LEU A 14 3.96 -11.53 6.71
N VAL A 15 3.57 -12.81 6.73
CA VAL A 15 3.37 -13.58 7.97
C VAL A 15 4.69 -13.77 8.72
N THR A 16 5.79 -14.09 8.03
CA THR A 16 7.11 -14.23 8.68
C THR A 16 7.59 -12.91 9.27
N ARG A 17 7.08 -11.79 8.80
CA ARG A 17 7.40 -10.45 9.33
C ARG A 17 6.36 -9.93 10.32
N ASN A 18 5.48 -10.81 10.80
CA ASN A 18 4.51 -10.54 11.86
C ASN A 18 3.42 -9.51 11.49
N ALA A 19 3.06 -9.40 10.22
CA ALA A 19 1.99 -8.49 9.80
C ALA A 19 0.64 -8.83 10.46
N GLN A 20 0.42 -10.10 10.80
CA GLN A 20 -0.78 -10.55 11.50
C GLN A 20 -0.84 -10.13 12.96
N SER A 21 0.26 -9.64 13.51
CA SER A 21 0.34 -9.20 14.91
C SER A 21 0.35 -7.69 15.07
N LEU A 22 0.41 -6.93 13.98
CA LEU A 22 0.42 -5.47 14.01
C LEU A 22 -1.01 -4.95 13.93
N GLU A 23 -1.36 -4.05 14.83
CA GLU A 23 -2.69 -3.43 14.84
C GLU A 23 -2.85 -2.46 13.68
N HIS A 24 -4.04 -2.46 13.09
CA HIS A 24 -4.44 -1.57 12.02
C HIS A 24 -5.96 -1.34 12.14
N PRO A 25 -6.49 -0.19 11.69
CA PRO A 25 -7.93 0.04 11.76
C PRO A 25 -8.74 -1.12 11.16
N GLY A 26 -9.63 -1.68 11.96
CA GLY A 26 -10.46 -2.82 11.56
C GLY A 26 -9.82 -4.18 11.75
N GLY A 27 -8.70 -4.29 12.48
CA GLY A 27 -8.06 -5.59 12.77
C GLY A 27 -6.55 -5.54 12.76
N THR A 28 -5.93 -6.33 11.88
CA THR A 28 -4.47 -6.41 11.76
C THR A 28 -3.99 -5.82 10.44
N LEU A 29 -2.71 -5.50 10.38
CA LEU A 29 -2.09 -5.03 9.14
C LEU A 29 -2.26 -6.07 8.02
N LEU A 30 -2.07 -7.36 8.32
CA LEU A 30 -2.22 -8.41 7.31
C LEU A 30 -3.63 -8.43 6.71
N GLU A 31 -4.65 -8.29 7.53
CA GLU A 31 -6.04 -8.23 7.06
C GLU A 31 -6.27 -7.01 6.15
N HIS A 32 -5.74 -5.85 6.54
CA HIS A 32 -5.80 -4.64 5.72
C HIS A 32 -5.12 -4.85 4.36
N LEU A 33 -3.91 -5.41 4.37
CA LEU A 33 -3.14 -5.65 3.14
C LEU A 33 -3.88 -6.61 2.20
N ARG A 34 -4.48 -7.67 2.74
CA ARG A 34 -5.30 -8.60 1.95
C ARG A 34 -6.49 -7.89 1.30
N ARG A 35 -7.19 -7.06 2.08
CA ARG A 35 -8.36 -6.33 1.55
C ARG A 35 -7.96 -5.34 0.45
N VAL A 36 -6.82 -4.68 0.59
CA VAL A 36 -6.31 -3.77 -0.45
C VAL A 36 -6.01 -4.55 -1.74
N GLY A 37 -5.33 -5.68 -1.63
CA GLY A 37 -5.06 -6.53 -2.80
C GLY A 37 -6.33 -7.03 -3.47
N GLU A 38 -7.30 -7.46 -2.68
CA GLU A 38 -8.60 -7.93 -3.19
C GLU A 38 -9.38 -6.80 -3.87
N GLN A 39 -9.37 -5.61 -3.30
CA GLN A 39 -10.04 -4.44 -3.89
C GLN A 39 -9.44 -4.09 -5.24
N LEU A 40 -8.11 -4.15 -5.36
CA LEU A 40 -7.43 -3.91 -6.63
C LEU A 40 -7.79 -4.98 -7.66
N ALA A 41 -7.91 -6.24 -7.25
CA ALA A 41 -8.36 -7.31 -8.12
C ALA A 41 -9.80 -7.08 -8.61
N ASP A 42 -10.69 -6.67 -7.72
CA ASP A 42 -12.09 -6.36 -8.05
C ASP A 42 -12.19 -5.22 -9.05
N TRP A 43 -11.28 -4.25 -8.98
CA TRP A 43 -11.23 -3.14 -9.93
C TRP A 43 -10.56 -3.50 -11.26
N GLY A 44 -10.06 -4.73 -11.39
CA GLY A 44 -9.39 -5.17 -12.61
C GLY A 44 -7.98 -4.62 -12.79
N ALA A 45 -7.32 -4.22 -11.69
CA ALA A 45 -5.93 -3.78 -11.74
C ALA A 45 -5.01 -4.91 -12.21
N SER A 46 -3.86 -4.52 -12.78
CA SER A 46 -2.87 -5.50 -13.22
C SER A 46 -2.35 -6.33 -12.05
N ARG A 47 -1.78 -7.47 -12.37
CA ARG A 47 -1.22 -8.37 -11.37
C ARG A 47 -0.12 -7.71 -10.54
N GLU A 48 0.76 -6.95 -11.18
CA GLU A 48 1.82 -6.21 -10.50
C GLU A 48 1.26 -5.20 -9.50
N VAL A 49 0.17 -4.54 -9.87
CA VAL A 49 -0.51 -3.59 -8.98
C VAL A 49 -1.16 -4.30 -7.81
N GLN A 50 -1.79 -5.45 -8.05
CA GLN A 50 -2.38 -6.26 -6.97
C GLN A 50 -1.32 -6.73 -5.97
N LEU A 51 -0.19 -7.24 -6.46
CA LEU A 51 0.93 -7.66 -5.60
C LEU A 51 1.53 -6.49 -4.84
N ALA A 52 1.70 -5.35 -5.50
CA ALA A 52 2.19 -4.14 -4.85
C ALA A 52 1.21 -3.65 -3.78
N GLY A 53 -0.07 -3.72 -4.03
CA GLY A 53 -1.10 -3.37 -3.05
C GLY A 53 -1.08 -4.27 -1.82
N LEU A 54 -0.92 -5.57 -2.04
CA LEU A 54 -0.79 -6.54 -0.96
C LEU A 54 0.44 -6.25 -0.09
N CYS A 55 1.51 -5.74 -0.66
CA CYS A 55 2.78 -5.52 0.03
C CYS A 55 3.09 -4.03 0.27
N HIS A 56 2.12 -3.13 0.09
CA HIS A 56 2.40 -1.70 0.06
C HIS A 56 2.99 -1.13 1.36
N ALA A 57 2.81 -1.79 2.49
CA ALA A 57 3.36 -1.36 3.78
C ALA A 57 4.70 -2.03 4.11
N ALA A 58 5.29 -2.78 3.19
CA ALA A 58 6.51 -3.55 3.47
C ALA A 58 7.66 -2.68 4.00
N TYR A 59 7.85 -1.49 3.45
CA TYR A 59 8.91 -0.55 3.87
C TYR A 59 8.38 0.57 4.76
N GLY A 60 7.19 0.43 5.32
CA GLY A 60 6.48 1.52 5.96
C GLY A 60 5.90 2.49 4.92
N THR A 61 5.12 3.43 5.37
CA THR A 61 4.58 4.50 4.52
C THR A 61 4.61 5.81 5.30
N ASP A 62 4.38 6.92 4.61
CA ASP A 62 4.30 8.23 5.24
C ASP A 62 3.17 8.28 6.30
N GLY A 63 2.08 7.55 6.11
CA GLY A 63 0.97 7.48 7.06
C GLY A 63 1.03 6.31 8.06
N PHE A 64 1.98 5.38 7.88
CA PHE A 64 2.13 4.21 8.76
C PHE A 64 3.61 3.83 8.81
N PRO A 65 4.37 4.36 9.78
CA PRO A 65 5.83 4.28 9.75
C PRO A 65 6.42 2.92 10.12
N VAL A 66 5.60 1.97 10.63
CA VAL A 66 6.10 0.64 10.96
C VAL A 66 6.46 -0.11 9.68
N SER A 67 7.70 -0.56 9.55
CA SER A 67 8.15 -1.32 8.38
C SER A 67 8.30 -2.81 8.72
N LEU A 68 7.98 -3.66 7.74
CA LEU A 68 8.15 -5.10 7.85
C LEU A 68 9.52 -5.56 7.36
N LEU A 69 10.11 -4.81 6.45
CA LEU A 69 11.42 -5.05 5.84
C LEU A 69 12.24 -3.78 5.86
N ASP A 70 13.55 -3.93 6.02
CA ASP A 70 14.48 -2.84 5.83
C ASP A 70 14.71 -2.60 4.33
N LEU A 71 15.12 -1.39 3.96
CA LEU A 71 15.44 -1.08 2.55
C LEU A 71 16.58 -1.93 2.00
N GLU A 72 17.46 -2.43 2.86
CA GLU A 72 18.52 -3.35 2.47
C GLU A 72 17.96 -4.73 2.04
N GLN A 73 16.70 -5.02 2.40
CA GLN A 73 16.02 -6.28 2.10
C GLN A 73 15.11 -6.20 0.87
N ARG A 74 15.30 -5.19 0.02
CA ARG A 74 14.51 -5.06 -1.22
C ARG A 74 14.58 -6.31 -2.11
N GLY A 75 15.76 -6.97 -2.15
CA GLY A 75 15.91 -8.23 -2.86
C GLY A 75 15.01 -9.33 -2.36
N THR A 76 14.74 -9.40 -1.05
CA THR A 76 13.82 -10.37 -0.47
C THR A 76 12.40 -10.18 -1.01
N LEU A 77 11.94 -8.93 -1.06
CA LEU A 77 10.61 -8.64 -1.60
C LEU A 77 10.55 -8.88 -3.11
N ARG A 78 11.58 -8.49 -3.87
CA ARG A 78 11.67 -8.75 -5.31
C ARG A 78 11.56 -10.24 -5.64
N ASN A 79 12.19 -11.08 -4.84
CA ASN A 79 12.13 -12.53 -5.04
C ASN A 79 10.70 -13.07 -4.86
N ALA A 80 9.92 -12.45 -3.98
CA ALA A 80 8.54 -12.87 -3.72
C ALA A 80 7.55 -12.33 -4.75
N ILE A 81 7.65 -11.06 -5.15
CA ILE A 81 6.62 -10.40 -5.96
C ILE A 81 7.09 -9.91 -7.33
N GLY A 82 8.38 -10.05 -7.63
CA GLY A 82 8.96 -9.58 -8.88
C GLY A 82 9.42 -8.12 -8.82
N MET A 83 10.24 -7.74 -9.79
CA MET A 83 10.86 -6.42 -9.83
C MET A 83 9.85 -5.28 -9.99
N GLN A 84 8.87 -5.46 -10.90
CA GLN A 84 7.89 -4.40 -11.20
C GLN A 84 7.03 -4.08 -10.00
N ALA A 85 6.48 -5.11 -9.34
CA ALA A 85 5.67 -4.92 -8.16
C ALA A 85 6.47 -4.32 -7.00
N GLU A 86 7.72 -4.78 -6.81
CA GLU A 86 8.56 -4.24 -5.75
C GLU A 86 8.89 -2.76 -5.97
N GLU A 87 9.14 -2.34 -7.21
CA GLU A 87 9.38 -0.93 -7.52
C GLU A 87 8.16 -0.06 -7.20
N LEU A 88 6.96 -0.57 -7.42
CA LEU A 88 5.72 0.12 -7.03
C LEU A 88 5.59 0.23 -5.51
N VAL A 89 5.96 -0.82 -4.78
CA VAL A 89 5.98 -0.78 -3.30
C VAL A 89 6.97 0.28 -2.82
N TYR A 90 8.15 0.33 -3.41
CA TYR A 90 9.16 1.33 -3.05
C TYR A 90 8.66 2.76 -3.34
N LEU A 91 8.08 2.98 -4.52
CA LEU A 91 7.51 4.28 -4.89
C LEU A 91 6.45 4.72 -3.89
N TYR A 92 5.55 3.82 -3.52
CA TYR A 92 4.49 4.09 -2.57
C TYR A 92 5.04 4.43 -1.19
N ALA A 93 6.02 3.66 -0.72
CA ALA A 93 6.63 3.86 0.58
C ALA A 93 7.46 5.15 0.65
N GLY A 94 8.19 5.48 -0.44
CA GLY A 94 9.06 6.65 -0.51
C GLY A 94 8.32 7.96 -0.76
N CYS A 95 7.02 7.91 -1.02
CA CYS A 95 6.22 9.07 -1.33
C CYS A 95 6.03 9.99 -0.12
N ASP A 96 6.26 11.28 -0.32
CA ASP A 96 5.81 12.31 0.60
C ASP A 96 4.38 12.70 0.20
N ARG A 97 3.40 12.27 0.98
CA ARG A 97 1.98 12.44 0.65
C ARG A 97 1.57 13.90 0.55
N GLY A 98 2.09 14.73 1.44
CA GLY A 98 1.79 16.17 1.43
C GLY A 98 2.27 16.85 0.16
N GLN A 99 3.39 16.40 -0.40
CA GLN A 99 3.94 16.93 -1.65
C GLN A 99 3.22 16.35 -2.89
N VAL A 100 2.92 15.05 -2.86
CA VAL A 100 2.46 14.33 -4.05
C VAL A 100 0.96 14.50 -4.29
N TYR A 101 0.14 14.42 -3.25
CA TYR A 101 -1.32 14.41 -3.41
C TYR A 101 -1.87 15.62 -4.16
N PRO A 102 -1.38 16.86 -3.93
CA PRO A 102 -1.86 18.00 -4.72
C PRO A 102 -1.52 17.93 -6.21
N GLN A 103 -0.61 17.04 -6.63
CA GLN A 103 -0.16 16.89 -8.01
C GLN A 103 -0.77 15.71 -8.74
N LEU A 104 -1.62 14.90 -8.10
CA LEU A 104 -2.11 13.64 -8.67
C LEU A 104 -2.97 13.81 -9.92
N ASP A 105 -3.53 14.99 -10.15
CA ASP A 105 -4.27 15.33 -11.35
C ASP A 105 -3.36 15.79 -12.50
N GLN A 106 -2.06 15.88 -12.29
CA GLN A 106 -1.08 16.33 -13.26
C GLN A 106 -0.35 15.15 -13.89
N ALA A 107 -0.22 15.16 -15.23
CA ALA A 107 0.48 14.10 -15.96
C ALA A 107 1.98 14.01 -15.63
N ALA A 108 2.56 15.08 -15.09
CA ALA A 108 3.99 15.19 -14.81
C ALA A 108 4.24 15.41 -13.31
N ALA A 109 3.56 14.64 -12.46
CA ALA A 109 3.76 14.74 -11.02
C ALA A 109 5.19 14.35 -10.62
N CYS A 110 5.82 15.16 -9.76
CA CYS A 110 7.16 14.91 -9.22
C CYS A 110 7.05 14.35 -7.82
N PHE A 111 7.82 13.30 -7.55
CA PHE A 111 7.89 12.64 -6.26
C PHE A 111 9.26 12.87 -5.62
N ASP A 112 9.27 13.44 -4.43
CA ASP A 112 10.48 13.47 -3.62
C ASP A 112 10.53 12.17 -2.82
N ASP A 113 11.57 11.37 -3.08
CA ASP A 113 11.80 10.14 -2.36
C ASP A 113 12.27 10.48 -0.94
N ARG A 114 11.45 10.20 0.06
CA ARG A 114 11.76 10.53 1.46
C ARG A 114 12.92 9.72 2.04
N PHE A 115 13.32 8.64 1.38
CA PHE A 115 14.46 7.82 1.81
C PHE A 115 15.79 8.36 1.32
N THR A 116 15.82 8.92 0.12
CA THR A 116 17.05 9.39 -0.52
C THR A 116 17.12 10.92 -0.67
N GLY A 117 15.99 11.61 -0.59
CA GLY A 117 15.89 13.03 -0.89
C GLY A 117 15.95 13.37 -2.38
N LEU A 118 16.00 12.36 -3.24
CA LEU A 118 16.04 12.57 -4.69
C LEU A 118 14.65 12.80 -5.24
N ARG A 119 14.55 13.71 -6.21
CA ARG A 119 13.29 13.98 -6.92
C ARG A 119 13.20 13.07 -8.14
N THR A 120 12.07 12.39 -8.29
CA THR A 120 11.79 11.53 -9.43
C THR A 120 10.47 11.92 -10.07
N GLN A 121 10.34 11.60 -11.36
CA GLN A 121 9.08 11.77 -12.08
C GLN A 121 8.68 10.38 -12.59
N PRO A 122 7.76 9.70 -11.88
CA PRO A 122 7.30 8.39 -12.32
C PRO A 122 6.67 8.47 -13.70
N ASP A 123 6.83 7.40 -14.48
CA ASP A 123 6.13 7.30 -15.76
C ASP A 123 4.61 7.21 -15.53
N ARG A 124 3.85 7.34 -16.61
CA ARG A 124 2.38 7.35 -16.55
C ARG A 124 1.83 6.06 -15.95
N LYS A 125 2.41 4.92 -16.29
CA LYS A 125 1.98 3.61 -15.80
C LYS A 125 2.19 3.49 -14.28
N SER A 126 3.36 3.91 -13.80
CA SER A 126 3.69 3.89 -12.37
C SER A 126 2.82 4.88 -11.59
N LEU A 127 2.59 6.07 -12.13
CA LEU A 127 1.71 7.06 -11.50
C LEU A 127 0.27 6.55 -11.39
N ARG A 128 -0.24 5.92 -12.43
CA ARG A 128 -1.57 5.30 -12.43
C ARG A 128 -1.66 4.20 -11.35
N ALA A 129 -0.66 3.33 -11.29
CA ALA A 129 -0.59 2.28 -10.28
C ALA A 129 -0.57 2.87 -8.87
N PHE A 130 0.22 3.91 -8.65
CA PHE A 130 0.27 4.64 -7.39
C PHE A 130 -1.12 5.15 -6.98
N VAL A 131 -1.84 5.76 -7.90
CA VAL A 131 -3.20 6.28 -7.64
C VAL A 131 -4.16 5.14 -7.30
N GLU A 132 -4.10 4.03 -8.03
CA GLU A 132 -4.96 2.87 -7.77
C GLU A 132 -4.71 2.30 -6.36
N ILE A 133 -3.44 2.12 -5.99
CA ILE A 133 -3.08 1.62 -4.65
C ILE A 133 -3.52 2.62 -3.56
N THR A 134 -3.29 3.91 -3.79
CA THR A 134 -3.71 4.96 -2.86
C THR A 134 -5.22 4.91 -2.63
N ALA A 135 -6.00 4.81 -3.71
CA ALA A 135 -7.46 4.76 -3.62
C ALA A 135 -7.93 3.53 -2.85
N ALA A 136 -7.35 2.35 -3.13
CA ALA A 136 -7.71 1.12 -2.43
C ALA A 136 -7.35 1.18 -0.95
N ASN A 137 -6.18 1.72 -0.63
CA ASN A 137 -5.73 1.90 0.75
C ASN A 137 -6.65 2.85 1.53
N GLU A 138 -6.91 4.03 0.98
CA GLU A 138 -7.76 5.03 1.63
C GLU A 138 -9.20 4.52 1.82
N LEU A 139 -9.74 3.84 0.83
CA LEU A 139 -11.08 3.27 0.91
C LEU A 139 -11.18 2.25 2.05
N ASP A 140 -10.20 1.36 2.17
CA ASP A 140 -10.20 0.37 3.24
C ASP A 140 -10.06 1.02 4.61
N VAL A 141 -9.19 1.99 4.75
CA VAL A 141 -9.01 2.73 6.02
C VAL A 141 -10.31 3.42 6.43
N VAL A 142 -10.96 4.12 5.50
CA VAL A 142 -12.21 4.83 5.79
C VAL A 142 -13.31 3.85 6.21
N ARG A 143 -13.49 2.76 5.48
CA ARG A 143 -14.51 1.74 5.78
C ARG A 143 -14.31 1.13 7.16
N ASN A 144 -13.08 0.79 7.50
CA ASN A 144 -12.78 0.11 8.75
C ASN A 144 -12.71 1.06 9.94
N SER A 145 -12.28 2.29 9.75
CA SER A 145 -12.34 3.32 10.78
C SER A 145 -13.79 3.66 11.14
N SER A 146 -14.68 3.75 10.15
CA SER A 146 -16.11 4.01 10.37
C SER A 146 -16.78 2.83 11.08
N ALA A 147 -16.45 1.60 10.70
CA ALA A 147 -16.98 0.39 11.34
C ALA A 147 -16.51 0.31 12.78
N LEU A 148 -15.26 0.61 13.06
CA LEU A 148 -14.71 0.61 14.41
C LEU A 148 -15.38 1.68 15.28
N ALA A 149 -15.60 2.88 14.75
CA ALA A 149 -16.28 3.94 15.45
C ALA A 149 -17.73 3.55 15.79
N ALA A 150 -18.45 2.93 14.86
CA ALA A 150 -19.80 2.43 15.07
C ALA A 150 -19.85 1.33 16.14
N GLU A 151 -18.90 0.41 16.12
CA GLU A 151 -18.81 -0.68 17.10
C GLU A 151 -18.60 -0.17 18.52
N HIS A 152 -17.82 0.89 18.67
CA HIS A 152 -17.57 1.50 19.98
C HIS A 152 -18.53 2.61 20.36
N GLY A 153 -19.61 2.82 19.59
CA GLY A 153 -20.59 3.86 19.84
C GLY A 153 -20.08 5.27 19.53
N LEU A 154 -18.97 5.39 18.83
CA LEU A 154 -18.38 6.66 18.43
C LEU A 154 -18.88 7.03 17.04
N ARG A 155 -19.04 8.33 16.78
CA ARG A 155 -19.36 8.81 15.43
C ARG A 155 -18.15 9.50 14.83
N PRO A 156 -17.85 9.25 13.55
CA PRO A 156 -16.80 10.00 12.87
C PRO A 156 -17.10 11.50 12.91
N ARG A 157 -16.06 12.31 13.11
CA ARG A 157 -16.21 13.77 13.08
C ARG A 157 -16.72 14.21 11.71
N GLY A 158 -17.70 15.09 11.68
CA GLY A 158 -18.30 15.59 10.44
C GLY A 158 -19.60 14.91 10.03
N LEU A 159 -20.01 13.84 10.71
CA LEU A 159 -21.32 13.18 10.52
C LEU A 159 -22.31 13.53 11.63
N SER A 160 -22.05 14.60 12.34
CA SER A 160 -22.96 15.09 13.38
C SER A 160 -24.07 15.90 12.73
N GLN A 161 -25.09 15.23 12.24
CA GLN A 161 -26.41 15.86 12.00
C GLN A 161 -27.47 14.83 11.92
#